data_77d0f8cc123d76ca1f5e8f55f518b959
#
_entry.id   77d0f8cc123d76ca1f5e8f55f518b959
#
_cell.length_a   1.000
_cell.length_b   1.000
_cell.length_c   1.000
_cell.angle_alpha   90.00
_cell.angle_beta   90.00
_cell.angle_gamma   90.00
#
_symmetry.space_group_name_H-M   'P 1'
#
loop_
_entity.id
_entity.type
_entity.pdbx_description
1 polymer ?
#
loop_
_entity_poly.entity_id
_entity_poly.type
_entity_poly.pdbx_seq_one_letter_code
_entity_poly.pdbx_strand_id
1 'polypeptide(L)'
;MLALPPPVERAWDRLRPDPAGLVLGSVFFVLALTPSLIPRDILFQGVACGLCAATGYLGGVWLSWNWRTWVSKVVRVLWEASGRSLPSWVPRWRRRVEIALSVIVVLGLNAILLQAVRWQQQVAALTDYRAYTPAQYLLVFPVGFGIWTALVMVGRGFLRLETWLNRHLPQRLPLPVRSVSSWIIVLVLVFALVNQAIPGIIIRGAESAFSVRNSADPPSTPRPTAAERSGSPDSLVAWESLGAYGKRFVGRGLNAQGLERVTSRPASEPIRVYAGLESAGSDEARAALVVEELRRTGAASRSAILIAPTTGTGWVDPVAALSLEVLYDGDTAIAAAQYSYLPSGVQFIADTDKARASGKALVTAIVAWWKTLPEGDRPRLLLYGESMGVLAGEAAFDDLADVLKSVDGVLWVGPPNSSQLWRDLVTRRDPGTREVDPTYSAGLTVRFAQDEGDMDAFASDTTWGDQ
;
A
#
# COMPACT_ATOMS: atom_id res chain seq x y z
N MET A 1 38.82 -21.63 11.33
CA MET A 1 38.42 -20.36 10.70
C MET A 1 38.77 -20.44 9.23
N LEU A 2 37.83 -20.43 8.33
CA LEU A 2 38.09 -20.22 6.92
C LEU A 2 38.61 -18.77 6.80
N ALA A 3 39.81 -18.59 6.25
CA ALA A 3 40.37 -17.27 6.02
C ALA A 3 39.49 -16.54 4.99
N LEU A 4 38.92 -15.41 5.39
CA LEU A 4 38.15 -14.57 4.48
C LEU A 4 39.08 -13.91 3.45
N PRO A 5 38.64 -13.68 2.22
CA PRO A 5 39.44 -12.94 1.24
C PRO A 5 39.81 -11.54 1.81
N PRO A 6 41.03 -11.03 1.54
CA PRO A 6 41.53 -9.79 2.13
C PRO A 6 40.60 -8.56 2.04
N PRO A 7 39.81 -8.37 0.96
CA PRO A 7 38.85 -7.24 0.92
C PRO A 7 37.66 -7.46 1.86
N VAL A 8 37.21 -8.70 2.06
CA VAL A 8 36.11 -9.06 2.96
C VAL A 8 36.56 -8.94 4.42
N GLU A 9 37.77 -9.37 4.74
CA GLU A 9 38.35 -9.23 6.08
C GLU A 9 38.47 -7.74 6.48
N ARG A 10 38.98 -6.89 5.58
CA ARG A 10 39.05 -5.44 5.81
C ARG A 10 37.67 -4.80 5.99
N ALA A 11 36.65 -5.24 5.24
CA ALA A 11 35.27 -4.76 5.42
C ALA A 11 34.68 -5.24 6.74
N TRP A 12 34.93 -6.49 7.13
CA TRP A 12 34.49 -7.06 8.39
C TRP A 12 35.12 -6.35 9.60
N ASP A 13 36.42 -6.07 9.56
CA ASP A 13 37.12 -5.33 10.62
C ASP A 13 36.61 -3.88 10.74
N ARG A 14 36.24 -3.27 9.64
CA ARG A 14 35.60 -1.93 9.64
C ARG A 14 34.18 -1.97 10.20
N LEU A 15 33.44 -3.01 9.88
CA LEU A 15 32.05 -3.14 10.32
C LEU A 15 31.96 -3.64 11.78
N ARG A 16 32.87 -4.46 12.25
CA ARG A 16 32.85 -5.09 13.59
C ARG A 16 31.45 -5.42 14.07
N PRO A 17 30.69 -6.26 13.32
CA PRO A 17 29.30 -6.50 13.66
C PRO A 17 29.20 -7.26 14.99
N ASP A 18 28.21 -6.90 15.79
CA ASP A 18 27.92 -7.63 17.04
C ASP A 18 27.33 -9.02 16.72
N PRO A 19 27.86 -10.10 17.29
CA PRO A 19 27.39 -11.45 16.97
C PRO A 19 25.90 -11.69 17.32
N ALA A 20 25.43 -11.19 18.46
CA ALA A 20 24.03 -11.33 18.85
C ALA A 20 23.12 -10.50 17.91
N GLY A 21 23.63 -9.33 17.47
CA GLY A 21 22.99 -8.55 16.43
C GLY A 21 22.86 -9.31 15.12
N LEU A 22 23.93 -9.98 14.67
CA LEU A 22 23.88 -10.78 13.45
C LEU A 22 22.87 -11.93 13.54
N VAL A 23 22.87 -12.66 14.66
CA VAL A 23 21.92 -13.77 14.86
C VAL A 23 20.48 -13.28 14.81
N LEU A 24 20.15 -12.26 15.59
CA LEU A 24 18.78 -11.75 15.65
C LEU A 24 18.38 -11.07 14.34
N GLY A 25 19.30 -10.36 13.69
CA GLY A 25 19.09 -9.79 12.35
C GLY A 25 18.79 -10.85 11.30
N SER A 26 19.51 -11.98 11.33
CA SER A 26 19.24 -13.12 10.44
C SER A 26 17.87 -13.76 10.69
N VAL A 27 17.47 -13.89 11.95
CA VAL A 27 16.13 -14.39 12.31
C VAL A 27 15.05 -13.45 11.73
N PHE A 28 15.18 -12.15 11.91
CA PHE A 28 14.21 -11.18 11.41
C PHE A 28 14.21 -11.10 9.87
N PHE A 29 15.38 -11.30 9.23
CA PHE A 29 15.44 -11.43 7.78
C PHE A 29 14.60 -12.61 7.29
N VAL A 30 14.72 -13.76 7.94
CA VAL A 30 13.98 -14.98 7.62
C VAL A 30 12.48 -14.79 7.87
N LEU A 31 12.11 -14.17 8.98
CA LEU A 31 10.69 -13.86 9.27
C LEU A 31 10.08 -12.95 8.20
N ALA A 32 10.86 -12.02 7.61
CA ALA A 32 10.40 -11.19 6.52
C ALA A 32 10.18 -11.94 5.19
N LEU A 33 10.70 -13.16 5.03
CA LEU A 33 10.43 -14.03 3.89
C LEU A 33 9.07 -14.74 3.96
N THR A 34 8.39 -14.69 5.10
CA THR A 34 7.06 -15.29 5.24
C THR A 34 6.06 -14.66 4.25
N PRO A 35 5.08 -15.43 3.75
CA PRO A 35 4.16 -14.94 2.73
C PRO A 35 3.28 -13.82 3.26
N SER A 36 2.96 -12.89 2.39
CA SER A 36 1.91 -11.90 2.59
C SER A 36 0.82 -12.13 1.55
N LEU A 37 -0.38 -11.64 1.83
CA LEU A 37 -1.51 -11.72 0.89
C LEU A 37 -1.26 -10.89 -0.39
N ILE A 38 -0.32 -9.94 -0.34
CA ILE A 38 0.04 -9.10 -1.48
C ILE A 38 1.33 -9.65 -2.10
N PRO A 39 1.36 -9.97 -3.40
CA PRO A 39 2.57 -10.40 -4.08
C PRO A 39 3.61 -9.28 -4.04
N ARG A 40 4.84 -9.64 -3.67
CA ARG A 40 5.97 -8.72 -3.59
C ARG A 40 6.94 -8.98 -4.72
N ASP A 41 7.37 -7.94 -5.39
CA ASP A 41 8.51 -8.04 -6.29
C ASP A 41 9.83 -8.21 -5.52
N ILE A 42 10.89 -8.56 -6.23
CA ILE A 42 12.21 -8.83 -5.65
C ILE A 42 12.76 -7.62 -4.89
N LEU A 43 12.54 -6.41 -5.42
CA LEU A 43 13.04 -5.19 -4.79
C LEU A 43 12.32 -4.93 -3.47
N PHE A 44 10.97 -4.95 -3.48
CA PHE A 44 10.18 -4.78 -2.25
C PHE A 44 10.46 -5.84 -1.22
N GLN A 45 10.59 -7.11 -1.64
CA GLN A 45 10.95 -8.19 -0.72
C GLN A 45 12.34 -7.98 -0.12
N GLY A 46 13.32 -7.57 -0.93
CA GLY A 46 14.67 -7.26 -0.48
C GLY A 46 14.71 -6.09 0.51
N VAL A 47 13.99 -5.01 0.23
CA VAL A 47 13.86 -3.87 1.15
C VAL A 47 13.22 -4.30 2.47
N ALA A 48 12.11 -5.04 2.45
CA ALA A 48 11.46 -5.55 3.64
C ALA A 48 12.40 -6.44 4.48
N CYS A 49 13.12 -7.37 3.84
CA CYS A 49 14.11 -8.21 4.52
C CYS A 49 15.25 -7.39 5.13
N GLY A 50 15.74 -6.38 4.42
CA GLY A 50 16.81 -5.50 4.91
C GLY A 50 16.41 -4.65 6.11
N LEU A 51 15.20 -4.08 6.09
CA LEU A 51 14.61 -3.32 7.20
C LEU A 51 14.41 -4.21 8.43
N CYS A 52 13.80 -5.38 8.26
CA CYS A 52 13.60 -6.35 9.34
C CYS A 52 14.94 -6.81 9.92
N ALA A 53 15.93 -7.13 9.07
CA ALA A 53 17.26 -7.50 9.52
C ALA A 53 17.96 -6.38 10.32
N ALA A 54 17.81 -5.12 9.92
CA ALA A 54 18.35 -3.98 10.65
C ALA A 54 17.67 -3.81 12.02
N THR A 55 16.36 -3.98 12.10
CA THR A 55 15.60 -3.95 13.36
C THR A 55 16.05 -5.09 14.28
N GLY A 56 16.15 -6.30 13.77
CA GLY A 56 16.65 -7.46 14.52
C GLY A 56 18.08 -7.26 15.01
N TYR A 57 18.94 -6.69 14.14
CA TYR A 57 20.34 -6.38 14.49
C TYR A 57 20.42 -5.39 15.65
N LEU A 58 19.64 -4.31 15.63
CA LEU A 58 19.57 -3.34 16.72
C LEU A 58 19.11 -3.98 18.02
N GLY A 59 18.07 -4.83 17.97
CA GLY A 59 17.60 -5.61 19.12
C GLY A 59 18.68 -6.51 19.69
N GLY A 60 19.43 -7.21 18.84
CA GLY A 60 20.54 -8.08 19.24
C GLY A 60 21.72 -7.33 19.85
N VAL A 61 22.08 -6.17 19.30
CA VAL A 61 23.10 -5.28 19.87
C VAL A 61 22.66 -4.79 21.25
N TRP A 62 21.39 -4.39 21.42
CA TRP A 62 20.84 -3.97 22.69
C TRP A 62 20.86 -5.10 23.73
N LEU A 63 20.46 -6.33 23.36
CA LEU A 63 20.55 -7.51 24.21
C LEU A 63 21.98 -7.82 24.63
N SER A 64 22.93 -7.78 23.66
CA SER A 64 24.36 -7.99 23.90
C SER A 64 24.92 -6.95 24.88
N TRP A 65 24.53 -5.67 24.71
CA TRP A 65 24.91 -4.59 25.62
C TRP A 65 24.38 -4.83 27.04
N ASN A 66 23.08 -5.15 27.20
CA ASN A 66 22.50 -5.46 28.50
C ASN A 66 23.18 -6.67 29.16
N TRP A 67 23.44 -7.73 28.40
CA TRP A 67 24.16 -8.90 28.89
C TRP A 67 25.52 -8.53 29.45
N ARG A 68 26.34 -7.78 28.68
CA ARG A 68 27.69 -7.38 29.09
C ARG A 68 27.67 -6.40 30.29
N THR A 69 26.70 -5.54 30.36
CA THR A 69 26.66 -4.46 31.36
C THR A 69 26.11 -4.90 32.70
N TRP A 70 25.10 -5.75 32.69
CA TRP A 70 24.35 -6.11 33.88
C TRP A 70 24.40 -7.62 34.16
N VAL A 71 23.92 -8.43 33.24
CA VAL A 71 23.66 -9.87 33.48
C VAL A 71 24.96 -10.64 33.70
N SER A 72 25.99 -10.42 32.89
CA SER A 72 27.26 -11.14 33.00
C SER A 72 27.98 -10.89 34.35
N LYS A 73 27.80 -9.70 34.92
CA LYS A 73 28.36 -9.37 36.25
C LYS A 73 27.67 -10.15 37.34
N VAL A 74 26.33 -10.15 37.31
CA VAL A 74 25.50 -10.90 38.27
C VAL A 74 25.80 -12.41 38.15
N VAL A 75 25.78 -12.95 36.94
CA VAL A 75 26.09 -14.37 36.68
C VAL A 75 27.49 -14.72 37.18
N ARG A 76 28.49 -13.86 36.97
CA ARG A 76 29.85 -14.10 37.46
C ARG A 76 29.91 -14.19 38.97
N VAL A 77 29.29 -13.23 39.68
CA VAL A 77 29.23 -13.21 41.15
C VAL A 77 28.54 -14.46 41.69
N LEU A 78 27.39 -14.84 41.08
CA LEU A 78 26.66 -16.05 41.48
C LEU A 78 27.46 -17.34 41.18
N TRP A 79 28.21 -17.37 40.05
CA TRP A 79 29.06 -18.50 39.70
C TRP A 79 30.24 -18.66 40.62
N GLU A 80 30.94 -17.56 40.92
CA GLU A 80 32.06 -17.54 41.87
C GLU A 80 31.60 -17.97 43.27
N ALA A 81 30.42 -17.50 43.73
CA ALA A 81 29.80 -17.90 45.00
C ALA A 81 29.39 -19.37 45.03
N SER A 82 29.10 -19.99 43.87
CA SER A 82 28.70 -21.40 43.82
C SER A 82 29.86 -22.40 43.93
N GLY A 83 31.13 -21.95 43.84
CA GLY A 83 32.32 -22.81 43.90
C GLY A 83 32.41 -23.84 42.78
N ARG A 84 31.58 -23.76 41.71
CA ARG A 84 31.51 -24.75 40.63
C ARG A 84 32.54 -24.44 39.55
N SER A 85 33.32 -25.45 39.16
CA SER A 85 34.20 -25.37 37.96
C SER A 85 33.49 -25.99 36.74
N LEU A 86 33.76 -25.47 35.54
CA LEU A 86 33.25 -26.06 34.31
C LEU A 86 33.85 -27.45 34.11
N PRO A 87 33.05 -28.49 33.76
CA PRO A 87 33.55 -29.82 33.46
C PRO A 87 34.58 -29.78 32.33
N SER A 88 35.65 -30.55 32.44
CA SER A 88 36.80 -30.57 31.52
C SER A 88 36.43 -30.96 30.06
N TRP A 89 35.28 -31.57 29.86
CA TRP A 89 34.78 -31.95 28.53
C TRP A 89 34.15 -30.81 27.74
N VAL A 90 33.67 -29.77 28.40
CA VAL A 90 32.97 -28.63 27.78
C VAL A 90 33.81 -27.96 26.66
N PRO A 91 35.09 -27.66 26.85
CA PRO A 91 35.92 -27.05 25.79
C PRO A 91 36.13 -27.95 24.57
N ARG A 92 36.11 -29.28 24.74
CA ARG A 92 36.34 -30.23 23.62
C ARG A 92 35.15 -30.35 22.69
N TRP A 93 33.93 -30.24 23.23
CA TRP A 93 32.69 -30.35 22.44
C TRP A 93 32.25 -29.02 21.85
N ARG A 94 32.73 -27.92 22.37
CA ARG A 94 32.32 -26.56 21.94
C ARG A 94 32.51 -26.41 20.43
N ARG A 95 33.64 -26.75 19.86
CA ARG A 95 33.91 -26.63 18.43
C ARG A 95 32.97 -27.50 17.57
N ARG A 96 32.70 -28.72 18.04
CA ARG A 96 31.79 -29.65 17.34
C ARG A 96 30.35 -29.11 17.36
N VAL A 97 29.92 -28.59 18.49
CA VAL A 97 28.61 -27.96 18.65
C VAL A 97 28.49 -26.71 17.77
N GLU A 98 29.51 -25.85 17.74
CA GLU A 98 29.56 -24.67 16.87
C GLU A 98 29.44 -25.04 15.38
N ILE A 99 30.15 -26.10 14.96
CA ILE A 99 30.05 -26.59 13.56
C ILE A 99 28.66 -27.16 13.28
N ALA A 100 28.14 -28.03 14.17
CA ALA A 100 26.82 -28.62 14.00
C ALA A 100 25.71 -27.56 13.93
N LEU A 101 25.76 -26.57 14.82
CA LEU A 101 24.81 -25.42 14.79
C LEU A 101 24.95 -24.61 13.50
N SER A 102 26.17 -24.37 13.03
CA SER A 102 26.41 -23.65 11.77
C SER A 102 25.82 -24.40 10.58
N VAL A 103 25.99 -25.73 10.52
CA VAL A 103 25.40 -26.58 9.48
C VAL A 103 23.88 -26.57 9.54
N ILE A 104 23.31 -26.72 10.75
CA ILE A 104 21.82 -26.65 10.94
C ILE A 104 21.29 -25.31 10.49
N VAL A 105 21.95 -24.21 10.84
CA VAL A 105 21.53 -22.86 10.41
C VAL A 105 21.58 -22.72 8.90
N VAL A 106 22.66 -23.17 8.25
CA VAL A 106 22.78 -23.09 6.78
C VAL A 106 21.72 -23.95 6.09
N LEU A 107 21.49 -25.16 6.54
CA LEU A 107 20.45 -26.03 5.99
C LEU A 107 19.05 -25.48 6.22
N GLY A 108 18.79 -24.96 7.42
CA GLY A 108 17.53 -24.31 7.77
C GLY A 108 17.25 -23.08 6.89
N LEU A 109 18.25 -22.21 6.69
CA LEU A 109 18.13 -21.03 5.81
C LEU A 109 17.83 -21.44 4.37
N ASN A 110 18.48 -22.48 3.84
CA ASN A 110 18.19 -22.98 2.49
C ASN A 110 16.78 -23.56 2.39
N ALA A 111 16.33 -24.32 3.40
CA ALA A 111 14.98 -24.89 3.42
C ALA A 111 13.91 -23.79 3.44
N ILE A 112 14.09 -22.76 4.27
CA ILE A 112 13.18 -21.62 4.36
C ILE A 112 13.18 -20.82 3.05
N LEU A 113 14.32 -20.63 2.42
CA LEU A 113 14.41 -19.96 1.13
C LEU A 113 13.61 -20.70 0.05
N LEU A 114 13.81 -22.01 -0.07
CA LEU A 114 13.07 -22.84 -1.02
C LEU A 114 11.55 -22.78 -0.73
N GLN A 115 11.18 -22.79 0.53
CA GLN A 115 9.79 -22.65 0.94
C GLN A 115 9.22 -21.26 0.61
N ALA A 116 10.00 -20.20 0.83
CA ALA A 116 9.59 -18.83 0.48
C ALA A 116 9.36 -18.68 -1.04
N VAL A 117 10.20 -19.29 -1.87
CA VAL A 117 9.97 -19.31 -3.34
C VAL A 117 8.66 -20.00 -3.67
N ARG A 118 8.36 -21.15 -3.06
CA ARG A 118 7.10 -21.87 -3.28
C ARG A 118 5.89 -21.02 -2.88
N TRP A 119 5.93 -20.35 -1.72
CA TRP A 119 4.88 -19.46 -1.28
C TRP A 119 4.65 -18.31 -2.26
N GLN A 120 5.71 -17.67 -2.76
CA GLN A 120 5.60 -16.60 -3.74
C GLN A 120 5.01 -17.09 -5.07
N GLN A 121 5.35 -18.30 -5.50
CA GLN A 121 4.75 -18.91 -6.70
C GLN A 121 3.25 -19.19 -6.50
N GLN A 122 2.84 -19.66 -5.32
CA GLN A 122 1.43 -19.88 -4.98
C GLN A 122 0.64 -18.56 -4.95
N VAL A 123 1.17 -17.54 -4.30
CA VAL A 123 0.54 -16.20 -4.28
C VAL A 123 0.45 -15.63 -5.69
N ALA A 124 1.50 -15.76 -6.50
CA ALA A 124 1.50 -15.29 -7.89
C ALA A 124 0.42 -16.00 -8.73
N ALA A 125 0.23 -17.31 -8.54
CA ALA A 125 -0.81 -18.08 -9.23
C ALA A 125 -2.24 -17.67 -8.82
N LEU A 126 -2.44 -17.30 -7.54
CA LEU A 126 -3.74 -16.86 -7.03
C LEU A 126 -4.10 -15.43 -7.42
N THR A 127 -3.11 -14.60 -7.72
CA THR A 127 -3.28 -13.16 -7.97
C THR A 127 -3.01 -12.77 -9.42
N ASP A 128 -2.81 -13.74 -10.32
CA ASP A 128 -2.38 -13.52 -11.72
C ASP A 128 -1.14 -12.59 -11.85
N TYR A 129 -0.25 -12.69 -10.87
CA TYR A 129 0.98 -11.91 -10.83
C TYR A 129 2.15 -12.70 -11.42
N ARG A 130 3.20 -11.98 -11.84
CA ARG A 130 4.40 -12.63 -12.40
C ARG A 130 5.09 -13.51 -11.36
N ALA A 131 5.17 -14.81 -11.62
CA ALA A 131 5.98 -15.73 -10.83
C ALA A 131 7.49 -15.54 -11.10
N TYR A 132 8.28 -15.52 -10.04
CA TYR A 132 9.74 -15.45 -10.14
C TYR A 132 10.37 -16.85 -10.08
N THR A 133 11.43 -17.07 -10.85
CA THR A 133 12.24 -18.28 -10.75
C THR A 133 13.04 -18.28 -9.45
N PRO A 134 13.45 -19.46 -8.92
CA PRO A 134 14.32 -19.54 -7.75
C PRO A 134 15.61 -18.73 -7.88
N ALA A 135 16.22 -18.74 -9.08
CA ALA A 135 17.43 -17.97 -9.36
C ALA A 135 17.21 -16.45 -9.27
N GLN A 136 16.09 -15.96 -9.78
CA GLN A 136 15.72 -14.53 -9.66
C GLN A 136 15.44 -14.14 -8.20
N TYR A 137 14.81 -15.04 -7.43
CA TYR A 137 14.49 -14.77 -6.03
C TYR A 137 15.76 -14.65 -5.15
N LEU A 138 16.89 -15.24 -5.55
CA LEU A 138 18.17 -15.04 -4.88
C LEU A 138 18.64 -13.58 -4.84
N LEU A 139 18.15 -12.72 -5.76
CA LEU A 139 18.44 -11.29 -5.76
C LEU A 139 17.89 -10.55 -4.54
N VAL A 140 16.96 -11.14 -3.79
CA VAL A 140 16.46 -10.60 -2.51
C VAL A 140 17.62 -10.41 -1.51
N PHE A 141 18.62 -11.33 -1.51
CA PHE A 141 19.74 -11.26 -0.57
C PHE A 141 20.64 -10.04 -0.77
N PRO A 142 21.21 -9.78 -1.97
CA PRO A 142 22.06 -8.61 -2.15
C PRO A 142 21.30 -7.30 -1.91
N VAL A 143 20.02 -7.21 -2.29
CA VAL A 143 19.20 -6.03 -2.00
C VAL A 143 19.02 -5.88 -0.49
N GLY A 144 18.57 -6.92 0.21
CA GLY A 144 18.35 -6.88 1.65
C GLY A 144 19.65 -6.62 2.44
N PHE A 145 20.76 -7.24 2.04
CA PHE A 145 22.07 -6.97 2.64
C PHE A 145 22.55 -5.54 2.41
N GLY A 146 22.32 -5.00 1.22
CA GLY A 146 22.63 -3.61 0.90
C GLY A 146 21.85 -2.63 1.80
N ILE A 147 20.55 -2.83 1.94
CA ILE A 147 19.69 -2.02 2.84
C ILE A 147 20.12 -2.15 4.30
N TRP A 148 20.32 -3.39 4.78
CA TRP A 148 20.81 -3.63 6.13
C TRP A 148 22.15 -2.90 6.39
N THR A 149 23.11 -3.02 5.47
CA THR A 149 24.42 -2.38 5.59
C THR A 149 24.29 -0.86 5.63
N ALA A 150 23.47 -0.28 4.74
CA ALA A 150 23.22 1.17 4.69
C ALA A 150 22.65 1.67 6.02
N LEU A 151 21.67 0.98 6.59
CA LEU A 151 21.04 1.37 7.86
C LEU A 151 22.01 1.23 9.04
N VAL A 152 22.82 0.17 9.09
CA VAL A 152 23.86 0.01 10.10
C VAL A 152 24.91 1.12 10.00
N MET A 153 25.29 1.52 8.79
CA MET A 153 26.23 2.63 8.56
C MET A 153 25.65 3.99 8.99
N VAL A 154 24.36 4.24 8.70
CA VAL A 154 23.63 5.44 9.18
C VAL A 154 23.61 5.45 10.71
N GLY A 155 23.23 4.35 11.37
CA GLY A 155 23.22 4.25 12.83
C GLY A 155 24.60 4.54 13.44
N ARG A 156 25.66 4.01 12.83
CA ARG A 156 27.04 4.31 13.26
C ARG A 156 27.45 5.77 13.00
N GLY A 157 26.91 6.35 11.95
CA GLY A 157 27.09 7.78 11.68
C GLY A 157 26.54 8.63 12.83
N PHE A 158 25.36 8.31 13.34
CA PHE A 158 24.77 8.99 14.49
C PHE A 158 25.59 8.79 15.78
N LEU A 159 26.10 7.59 16.05
CA LEU A 159 26.98 7.36 17.19
C LEU A 159 28.28 8.15 17.08
N ARG A 160 28.86 8.27 15.88
CA ARG A 160 30.06 9.11 15.65
C ARG A 160 29.73 10.59 15.80
N LEU A 161 28.57 11.01 15.34
CA LEU A 161 28.08 12.38 15.50
C LEU A 161 27.90 12.72 16.98
N GLU A 162 27.29 11.81 17.77
CA GLU A 162 27.17 11.98 19.23
C GLU A 162 28.55 12.18 19.90
N THR A 163 29.48 11.29 19.60
CA THR A 163 30.84 11.38 20.17
C THR A 163 31.57 12.66 19.73
N TRP A 164 31.35 13.09 18.49
CA TRP A 164 31.92 14.35 17.97
C TRP A 164 31.29 15.57 18.68
N LEU A 165 29.96 15.61 18.80
CA LEU A 165 29.23 16.66 19.52
C LEU A 165 29.70 16.75 21.00
N ASN A 166 29.76 15.61 21.67
CA ASN A 166 30.18 15.52 23.06
C ASN A 166 31.61 16.09 23.28
N ARG A 167 32.50 15.95 22.30
CA ARG A 167 33.87 16.50 22.34
C ARG A 167 33.92 18.02 22.06
N HIS A 168 32.99 18.55 21.22
CA HIS A 168 32.99 19.92 20.78
C HIS A 168 32.09 20.85 21.61
N LEU A 169 31.18 20.27 22.42
CA LEU A 169 30.41 21.06 23.37
C LEU A 169 31.31 21.72 24.41
N PRO A 170 30.94 22.92 24.94
CA PRO A 170 31.76 23.66 25.87
C PRO A 170 32.24 22.82 27.05
N GLN A 171 33.55 22.76 27.26
CA GLN A 171 34.15 21.95 28.34
C GLN A 171 33.79 22.44 29.76
N ARG A 172 33.21 23.63 29.86
CA ARG A 172 32.68 24.19 31.12
C ARG A 172 31.45 23.43 31.62
N LEU A 173 30.75 22.70 30.74
CA LEU A 173 29.60 21.88 31.10
C LEU A 173 30.05 20.55 31.76
N PRO A 174 29.39 20.11 32.82
CA PRO A 174 29.64 18.78 33.42
C PRO A 174 29.46 17.68 32.38
N LEU A 175 30.26 16.61 32.47
CA LEU A 175 30.19 15.46 31.56
C LEU A 175 28.77 14.89 31.33
N PRO A 176 27.93 14.70 32.38
CA PRO A 176 26.56 14.22 32.16
C PRO A 176 25.72 15.17 31.32
N VAL A 177 25.86 16.50 31.54
CA VAL A 177 25.11 17.52 30.77
C VAL A 177 25.51 17.51 29.31
N ARG A 178 26.81 17.41 28.99
CA ARG A 178 27.29 17.31 27.61
C ARG A 178 26.78 16.06 26.91
N SER A 179 26.82 14.94 27.59
CA SER A 179 26.31 13.67 27.02
C SER A 179 24.82 13.72 26.78
N VAL A 180 24.02 14.21 27.71
CA VAL A 180 22.58 14.40 27.54
C VAL A 180 22.28 15.38 26.40
N SER A 181 22.97 16.52 26.34
CA SER A 181 22.77 17.51 25.28
C SER A 181 23.12 16.94 23.89
N SER A 182 24.24 16.22 23.76
CA SER A 182 24.62 15.59 22.49
C SER A 182 23.61 14.56 22.03
N TRP A 183 23.08 13.75 22.93
CA TRP A 183 22.00 12.79 22.62
C TRP A 183 20.68 13.47 22.24
N ILE A 184 20.31 14.56 22.91
CA ILE A 184 19.11 15.34 22.53
C ILE A 184 19.26 15.86 21.10
N ILE A 185 20.41 16.45 20.74
CA ILE A 185 20.67 16.93 19.37
C ILE A 185 20.57 15.78 18.36
N VAL A 186 21.21 14.65 18.64
CA VAL A 186 21.15 13.47 17.75
C VAL A 186 19.71 12.97 17.60
N LEU A 187 18.95 12.88 18.70
CA LEU A 187 17.55 12.45 18.66
C LEU A 187 16.66 13.41 17.86
N VAL A 188 16.85 14.71 18.00
CA VAL A 188 16.14 15.73 17.19
C VAL A 188 16.48 15.58 15.71
N LEU A 189 17.76 15.37 15.37
CA LEU A 189 18.18 15.13 14.00
C LEU A 189 17.61 13.82 13.44
N VAL A 190 17.62 12.73 14.22
CA VAL A 190 17.00 11.46 13.83
C VAL A 190 15.50 11.63 13.62
N PHE A 191 14.83 12.33 14.52
CA PHE A 191 13.40 12.62 14.42
C PHE A 191 13.08 13.42 13.13
N ALA A 192 13.83 14.50 12.86
CA ALA A 192 13.67 15.29 11.65
C ALA A 192 13.96 14.46 10.39
N LEU A 193 15.00 13.61 10.41
CA LEU A 193 15.33 12.72 9.29
C LEU A 193 14.21 11.71 9.02
N VAL A 194 13.72 11.05 10.06
CA VAL A 194 12.68 10.00 9.94
C VAL A 194 11.32 10.59 9.56
N ASN A 195 10.95 11.75 10.11
CA ASN A 195 9.63 12.32 9.89
C ASN A 195 9.53 13.26 8.67
N GLN A 196 10.66 13.81 8.18
CA GLN A 196 10.63 14.78 7.08
C GLN A 196 11.48 14.33 5.88
N ALA A 197 12.76 14.05 6.07
CA ALA A 197 13.68 13.82 4.96
C ALA A 197 13.47 12.43 4.30
N ILE A 198 13.38 11.36 5.10
CA ILE A 198 13.24 10.00 4.58
C ILE A 198 11.90 9.81 3.84
N PRO A 199 10.74 10.17 4.40
CA PRO A 199 9.47 10.08 3.68
C PRO A 199 9.51 10.84 2.35
N GLY A 200 10.01 12.09 2.37
CA GLY A 200 10.09 12.89 1.16
C GLY A 200 11.02 12.30 0.08
N ILE A 201 12.11 11.63 0.45
CA ILE A 201 13.00 10.95 -0.50
C ILE A 201 12.34 9.69 -1.04
N ILE A 202 11.74 8.89 -0.16
CA ILE A 202 11.08 7.63 -0.55
C ILE A 202 9.90 7.93 -1.48
N ILE A 203 9.06 8.91 -1.14
CA ILE A 203 7.89 9.29 -1.93
C ILE A 203 8.33 9.77 -3.31
N ARG A 204 9.29 10.70 -3.39
CA ARG A 204 9.80 11.19 -4.70
C ARG A 204 10.43 10.09 -5.53
N GLY A 205 11.20 9.19 -4.90
CA GLY A 205 11.79 8.04 -5.57
C GLY A 205 10.72 7.07 -6.09
N ALA A 206 9.71 6.81 -5.28
CA ALA A 206 8.57 5.99 -5.66
C ALA A 206 7.76 6.65 -6.79
N GLU A 207 7.43 7.95 -6.68
CA GLU A 207 6.72 8.69 -7.75
C GLU A 207 7.48 8.61 -9.08
N SER A 208 8.80 8.80 -9.06
CA SER A 208 9.64 8.68 -10.27
C SER A 208 9.62 7.26 -10.86
N ALA A 209 9.72 6.22 -10.02
CA ALA A 209 9.70 4.83 -10.48
C ALA A 209 8.32 4.42 -11.02
N PHE A 210 7.26 4.84 -10.33
CA PHE A 210 5.89 4.52 -10.74
C PHE A 210 5.39 5.36 -11.91
N SER A 211 5.89 6.59 -12.13
CA SER A 211 5.56 7.39 -13.32
C SER A 211 6.01 6.71 -14.59
N VAL A 212 7.23 6.14 -14.62
CA VAL A 212 7.72 5.33 -15.75
C VAL A 212 6.82 4.13 -16.04
N ARG A 213 6.34 3.47 -14.99
CA ARG A 213 5.40 2.33 -15.13
C ARG A 213 4.02 2.80 -15.62
N ASN A 214 3.58 3.97 -15.19
CA ASN A 214 2.29 4.55 -15.58
C ASN A 214 2.26 4.95 -17.08
N SER A 215 3.37 5.39 -17.64
CA SER A 215 3.46 5.75 -19.06
C SER A 215 3.55 4.54 -20.00
N ALA A 216 3.85 3.35 -19.48
CA ALA A 216 3.96 2.13 -20.28
C ALA A 216 2.58 1.66 -20.80
N ASP A 217 2.56 1.18 -22.04
CA ASP A 217 1.36 0.54 -22.59
C ASP A 217 1.14 -0.82 -21.94
N PRO A 218 -0.05 -1.06 -21.36
CA PRO A 218 -0.34 -2.37 -20.76
C PRO A 218 -0.45 -3.45 -21.84
N PRO A 219 0.14 -4.64 -21.62
CA PRO A 219 0.03 -5.73 -22.58
C PRO A 219 -1.44 -6.04 -22.93
N SER A 220 -1.68 -6.39 -24.20
CA SER A 220 -3.01 -6.81 -24.70
C SER A 220 -4.14 -5.80 -24.42
N THR A 221 -3.82 -4.49 -24.43
CA THR A 221 -4.80 -3.43 -24.24
C THR A 221 -4.85 -2.58 -25.49
N PRO A 222 -5.81 -2.79 -26.40
CA PRO A 222 -5.93 -2.01 -27.61
C PRO A 222 -6.45 -0.60 -27.29
N ARG A 223 -6.03 0.37 -28.12
CA ARG A 223 -6.64 1.69 -28.11
C ARG A 223 -8.10 1.57 -28.57
N PRO A 224 -9.08 2.13 -27.86
CA PRO A 224 -10.47 2.06 -28.26
C PRO A 224 -10.73 2.84 -29.54
N THR A 225 -11.62 2.30 -30.38
CA THR A 225 -12.12 2.98 -31.60
C THR A 225 -13.51 3.55 -31.40
N ALA A 226 -14.24 3.08 -30.37
CA ALA A 226 -15.58 3.56 -30.05
C ALA A 226 -15.51 4.98 -29.47
N ALA A 227 -16.35 5.88 -29.99
CA ALA A 227 -16.42 7.28 -29.58
C ALA A 227 -16.84 7.45 -28.11
N GLU A 228 -17.51 6.45 -27.55
CA GLU A 228 -17.96 6.37 -26.17
C GLU A 228 -16.80 6.23 -25.14
N ARG A 229 -15.58 6.02 -25.60
CA ARG A 229 -14.44 5.72 -24.73
C ARG A 229 -13.36 6.80 -24.82
N SER A 230 -12.88 7.25 -23.68
CA SER A 230 -11.71 8.16 -23.64
C SER A 230 -10.49 7.53 -24.29
N GLY A 231 -9.67 8.36 -24.95
CA GLY A 231 -8.51 7.92 -25.73
C GLY A 231 -8.83 7.39 -27.13
N SER A 232 -10.12 7.35 -27.53
CA SER A 232 -10.53 7.11 -28.92
C SER A 232 -10.10 8.28 -29.83
N PRO A 233 -10.20 8.16 -31.16
CA PRO A 233 -9.88 9.26 -32.09
C PRO A 233 -10.69 10.54 -31.83
N ASP A 234 -11.94 10.41 -31.36
CA ASP A 234 -12.87 11.52 -31.12
C ASP A 234 -12.80 12.06 -29.67
N SER A 235 -11.98 11.46 -28.82
CA SER A 235 -11.85 11.83 -27.41
C SER A 235 -11.09 13.14 -27.23
N LEU A 236 -11.51 13.95 -26.26
CA LEU A 236 -10.77 15.14 -25.81
C LEU A 236 -9.55 14.76 -24.98
N VAL A 237 -9.48 13.50 -24.50
CA VAL A 237 -8.36 12.96 -23.72
C VAL A 237 -7.46 12.15 -24.64
N ALA A 238 -6.20 12.54 -24.74
CA ALA A 238 -5.22 11.80 -25.52
C ALA A 238 -4.93 10.42 -24.90
N TRP A 239 -4.83 9.36 -25.74
CA TRP A 239 -4.51 8.00 -25.27
C TRP A 239 -3.25 7.94 -24.43
N GLU A 240 -2.23 8.67 -24.81
CA GLU A 240 -0.92 8.72 -24.16
C GLU A 240 -1.00 9.26 -22.72
N SER A 241 -1.96 10.17 -22.45
CA SER A 241 -2.13 10.82 -21.15
C SER A 241 -2.97 10.04 -20.13
N LEU A 242 -3.61 8.92 -20.56
CA LEU A 242 -4.49 8.12 -19.71
C LEU A 242 -3.75 7.36 -18.59
N GLY A 243 -2.46 7.11 -18.76
CA GLY A 243 -1.73 6.22 -17.87
C GLY A 243 -2.12 4.74 -18.01
N ALA A 244 -1.33 3.84 -17.43
CA ALA A 244 -1.50 2.39 -17.64
C ALA A 244 -2.87 1.86 -17.16
N TYR A 245 -3.38 2.35 -16.04
CA TYR A 245 -4.67 1.91 -15.51
C TYR A 245 -5.85 2.52 -16.25
N GLY A 246 -5.75 3.79 -16.67
CA GLY A 246 -6.77 4.40 -17.53
C GLY A 246 -6.86 3.69 -18.88
N LYS A 247 -5.74 3.37 -19.51
CA LYS A 247 -5.70 2.57 -20.75
C LYS A 247 -6.38 1.21 -20.58
N ARG A 248 -6.13 0.52 -19.46
CA ARG A 248 -6.82 -0.76 -19.16
C ARG A 248 -8.33 -0.56 -18.98
N PHE A 249 -8.73 0.46 -18.24
CA PHE A 249 -10.14 0.72 -17.98
C PHE A 249 -10.92 1.00 -19.25
N VAL A 250 -10.41 1.85 -20.14
CA VAL A 250 -11.12 2.19 -21.39
C VAL A 250 -10.94 1.13 -22.48
N GLY A 251 -9.79 0.41 -22.51
CA GLY A 251 -9.45 -0.52 -23.58
C GLY A 251 -9.91 -1.97 -23.39
N ARG A 252 -10.19 -2.39 -22.14
CA ARG A 252 -10.51 -3.80 -21.83
C ARG A 252 -11.98 -4.09 -21.50
N GLY A 253 -12.82 -3.08 -21.32
CA GLY A 253 -14.24 -3.31 -21.05
C GLY A 253 -14.95 -4.00 -22.21
N LEU A 254 -16.01 -4.73 -21.90
CA LEU A 254 -16.87 -5.32 -22.93
C LEU A 254 -17.47 -4.21 -23.79
N ASN A 255 -17.60 -4.46 -25.07
CA ASN A 255 -18.37 -3.64 -26.00
C ASN A 255 -19.82 -4.14 -26.06
N ALA A 256 -20.69 -3.47 -26.78
CA ALA A 256 -22.09 -3.85 -26.95
C ALA A 256 -22.27 -5.34 -27.31
N GLN A 257 -21.51 -5.84 -28.32
CA GLN A 257 -21.59 -7.26 -28.71
C GLN A 257 -21.10 -8.21 -27.62
N GLY A 258 -20.12 -7.79 -26.81
CA GLY A 258 -19.63 -8.54 -25.68
C GLY A 258 -20.71 -8.68 -24.60
N LEU A 259 -21.40 -7.59 -24.29
CA LEU A 259 -22.51 -7.56 -23.35
C LEU A 259 -23.70 -8.37 -23.86
N GLU A 260 -24.11 -8.23 -25.13
CA GLU A 260 -25.17 -9.04 -25.72
C GLU A 260 -24.91 -10.55 -25.58
N ARG A 261 -23.66 -10.98 -25.77
CA ARG A 261 -23.29 -12.41 -25.58
C ARG A 261 -23.41 -12.88 -24.12
N VAL A 262 -23.13 -12.01 -23.17
CA VAL A 262 -23.19 -12.34 -21.73
C VAL A 262 -24.63 -12.29 -21.21
N THR A 263 -25.40 -11.28 -21.60
CA THR A 263 -26.74 -11.01 -21.07
C THR A 263 -27.86 -11.70 -21.90
N SER A 264 -27.56 -12.06 -23.16
CA SER A 264 -28.55 -12.51 -24.16
C SER A 264 -29.64 -11.45 -24.41
N ARG A 265 -29.34 -10.17 -24.19
CA ARG A 265 -30.21 -9.02 -24.41
C ARG A 265 -29.54 -8.02 -25.34
N PRO A 266 -30.28 -7.20 -26.11
CA PRO A 266 -29.71 -6.09 -26.86
C PRO A 266 -28.94 -5.15 -25.92
N ALA A 267 -27.74 -4.73 -26.28
CA ALA A 267 -26.91 -3.89 -25.42
C ALA A 267 -26.40 -2.65 -26.16
N SER A 268 -26.22 -1.58 -25.41
CA SER A 268 -25.58 -0.34 -25.86
C SER A 268 -24.07 -0.41 -25.66
N GLU A 269 -23.30 0.38 -26.42
CA GLU A 269 -21.86 0.56 -26.13
C GLU A 269 -21.69 1.36 -24.85
N PRO A 270 -21.05 0.81 -23.80
CA PRO A 270 -20.86 1.52 -22.55
C PRO A 270 -19.93 2.73 -22.69
N ILE A 271 -20.31 3.83 -22.06
CA ILE A 271 -19.45 5.02 -21.99
C ILE A 271 -18.45 4.83 -20.85
N ARG A 272 -17.13 4.95 -21.18
CA ARG A 272 -16.03 4.92 -20.23
C ARG A 272 -15.18 6.16 -20.36
N VAL A 273 -15.37 7.11 -19.46
CA VAL A 273 -14.63 8.37 -19.39
C VAL A 273 -13.53 8.29 -18.35
N TYR A 274 -12.33 8.66 -18.75
CA TYR A 274 -11.18 8.65 -17.86
C TYR A 274 -10.19 9.78 -18.18
N ALA A 275 -9.78 10.54 -17.15
CA ALA A 275 -8.68 11.49 -17.25
C ALA A 275 -7.48 10.97 -16.46
N GLY A 276 -6.35 10.75 -17.13
CA GLY A 276 -5.09 10.39 -16.50
C GLY A 276 -4.45 11.59 -15.80
N LEU A 277 -3.41 11.32 -15.01
CA LEU A 277 -2.72 12.38 -14.26
C LEU A 277 -2.08 13.43 -15.19
N GLU A 278 -1.67 13.01 -16.38
CA GLU A 278 -1.06 13.87 -17.42
C GLU A 278 -2.07 14.50 -18.39
N SER A 279 -3.37 14.21 -18.22
CA SER A 279 -4.42 14.76 -19.10
C SER A 279 -4.68 16.24 -18.85
N ALA A 280 -4.43 16.74 -17.62
CA ALA A 280 -4.52 18.17 -17.29
C ALA A 280 -3.68 18.50 -16.06
N GLY A 281 -3.35 19.79 -15.89
CA GLY A 281 -2.38 20.27 -14.91
C GLY A 281 -2.86 20.33 -13.46
N SER A 282 -4.18 20.23 -13.18
CA SER A 282 -4.74 20.23 -11.82
C SER A 282 -5.89 19.23 -11.69
N ASP A 283 -6.31 18.94 -10.43
CA ASP A 283 -7.45 18.07 -10.16
C ASP A 283 -8.76 18.66 -10.71
N GLU A 284 -8.94 19.97 -10.57
CA GLU A 284 -10.11 20.68 -11.09
C GLU A 284 -10.14 20.66 -12.63
N ALA A 285 -8.99 20.85 -13.27
CA ALA A 285 -8.89 20.79 -14.73
C ALA A 285 -9.17 19.38 -15.26
N ARG A 286 -8.70 18.33 -14.57
CA ARG A 286 -9.04 16.93 -14.90
C ARG A 286 -10.51 16.64 -14.71
N ALA A 287 -11.10 17.12 -13.62
CA ALA A 287 -12.54 16.98 -13.35
C ALA A 287 -13.37 17.68 -14.42
N ALA A 288 -12.99 18.89 -14.81
CA ALA A 288 -13.66 19.62 -15.90
C ALA A 288 -13.56 18.87 -17.24
N LEU A 289 -12.38 18.32 -17.55
CA LEU A 289 -12.16 17.51 -18.76
C LEU A 289 -13.04 16.24 -18.76
N VAL A 290 -13.21 15.57 -17.60
CA VAL A 290 -14.13 14.44 -17.45
C VAL A 290 -15.57 14.86 -17.73
N VAL A 291 -16.01 16.01 -17.25
CA VAL A 291 -17.37 16.54 -17.52
C VAL A 291 -17.55 16.82 -19.01
N GLU A 292 -16.57 17.41 -19.68
CA GLU A 292 -16.66 17.65 -21.13
C GLU A 292 -16.68 16.34 -21.94
N GLU A 293 -15.92 15.32 -21.52
CA GLU A 293 -16.01 13.98 -22.11
C GLU A 293 -17.38 13.31 -21.88
N LEU A 294 -17.98 13.46 -20.71
CA LEU A 294 -19.36 13.00 -20.46
C LEU A 294 -20.37 13.69 -21.36
N ARG A 295 -20.21 14.99 -21.60
CA ARG A 295 -21.05 15.75 -22.54
C ARG A 295 -20.85 15.26 -23.97
N ARG A 296 -19.61 15.15 -24.41
CA ARG A 296 -19.28 14.70 -25.77
C ARG A 296 -19.83 13.32 -26.09
N THR A 297 -19.74 12.40 -25.12
CA THR A 297 -20.19 11.00 -25.28
C THR A 297 -21.69 10.82 -25.12
N GLY A 298 -22.44 11.88 -24.80
CA GLY A 298 -23.89 11.81 -24.60
C GLY A 298 -24.30 11.08 -23.31
N ALA A 299 -23.50 11.16 -22.26
CA ALA A 299 -23.77 10.49 -20.99
C ALA A 299 -25.10 10.92 -20.34
N ALA A 300 -25.59 12.11 -20.62
CA ALA A 300 -26.88 12.62 -20.13
C ALA A 300 -28.09 11.80 -20.62
N SER A 301 -27.97 11.06 -21.71
CA SER A 301 -29.05 10.22 -22.26
C SER A 301 -28.96 8.76 -21.80
N ARG A 302 -28.03 8.40 -20.93
CA ARG A 302 -27.89 7.05 -20.40
C ARG A 302 -28.82 6.83 -19.20
N SER A 303 -29.13 5.59 -18.89
CA SER A 303 -29.93 5.23 -17.72
C SER A 303 -29.18 5.46 -16.40
N ALA A 304 -27.86 5.27 -16.39
CA ALA A 304 -27.05 5.47 -15.18
C ALA A 304 -25.68 6.08 -15.47
N ILE A 305 -25.22 6.95 -14.56
CA ILE A 305 -23.86 7.47 -14.51
C ILE A 305 -23.23 7.00 -13.20
N LEU A 306 -22.04 6.37 -13.28
CA LEU A 306 -21.22 6.00 -12.13
C LEU A 306 -20.02 6.93 -12.01
N ILE A 307 -19.91 7.61 -10.90
CA ILE A 307 -18.68 8.29 -10.51
C ILE A 307 -17.81 7.26 -9.79
N ALA A 308 -16.60 7.02 -10.27
CA ALA A 308 -15.66 6.07 -9.69
C ALA A 308 -14.34 6.77 -9.30
N PRO A 309 -14.29 7.46 -8.14
CA PRO A 309 -13.02 7.95 -7.61
C PRO A 309 -12.02 6.81 -7.48
N THR A 310 -10.85 7.00 -8.09
CA THR A 310 -9.88 5.92 -8.25
C THR A 310 -9.06 5.66 -6.98
N THR A 311 -8.44 4.49 -6.92
CA THR A 311 -7.37 4.22 -5.97
C THR A 311 -6.08 4.97 -6.36
N GLY A 312 -5.01 4.86 -5.56
CA GLY A 312 -3.78 5.65 -5.73
C GLY A 312 -3.23 5.71 -7.16
N THR A 313 -3.09 4.56 -7.81
CA THR A 313 -2.55 4.48 -9.18
C THR A 313 -3.54 4.81 -10.29
N GLY A 314 -4.76 5.16 -9.95
CA GLY A 314 -5.82 5.39 -10.95
C GLY A 314 -6.62 4.13 -11.32
N TRP A 315 -6.55 3.07 -10.51
CA TRP A 315 -7.26 1.84 -10.76
C TRP A 315 -8.76 1.97 -10.43
N VAL A 316 -9.59 1.52 -11.36
CA VAL A 316 -11.03 1.31 -11.21
C VAL A 316 -11.26 -0.20 -11.24
N ASP A 317 -12.05 -0.72 -10.30
CA ASP A 317 -12.35 -2.15 -10.24
C ASP A 317 -13.08 -2.61 -11.51
N PRO A 318 -12.52 -3.56 -12.27
CA PRO A 318 -13.13 -4.00 -13.52
C PRO A 318 -14.40 -4.81 -13.29
N VAL A 319 -14.56 -5.47 -12.12
CA VAL A 319 -15.75 -6.25 -11.80
C VAL A 319 -16.90 -5.32 -11.47
N ALA A 320 -16.66 -4.29 -10.63
CA ALA A 320 -17.67 -3.28 -10.32
C ALA A 320 -18.16 -2.54 -11.57
N ALA A 321 -17.20 -2.13 -12.44
CA ALA A 321 -17.54 -1.50 -13.71
C ALA A 321 -18.38 -2.41 -14.62
N LEU A 322 -17.94 -3.65 -14.81
CA LEU A 322 -18.65 -4.63 -15.65
C LEU A 322 -20.02 -4.99 -15.07
N SER A 323 -20.14 -5.14 -13.74
CA SER A 323 -21.41 -5.45 -13.10
C SER A 323 -22.47 -4.37 -13.38
N LEU A 324 -22.11 -3.11 -13.29
CA LEU A 324 -23.02 -2.02 -13.65
C LEU A 324 -23.41 -2.07 -15.13
N GLU A 325 -22.44 -2.29 -16.02
CA GLU A 325 -22.68 -2.38 -17.46
C GLU A 325 -23.60 -3.56 -17.81
N VAL A 326 -23.46 -4.68 -17.12
CA VAL A 326 -24.33 -5.85 -17.29
C VAL A 326 -25.75 -5.59 -16.75
N LEU A 327 -25.89 -4.92 -15.60
CA LEU A 327 -27.17 -4.60 -14.99
C LEU A 327 -28.02 -3.68 -15.85
N TYR A 328 -27.39 -2.75 -16.59
CA TYR A 328 -28.06 -1.77 -17.45
C TYR A 328 -27.88 -2.08 -18.95
N ASP A 329 -27.49 -3.29 -19.34
CA ASP A 329 -27.25 -3.68 -20.73
C ASP A 329 -26.38 -2.67 -21.51
N GLY A 330 -25.35 -2.12 -20.86
CA GLY A 330 -24.44 -1.14 -21.45
C GLY A 330 -24.97 0.30 -21.52
N ASP A 331 -26.23 0.55 -21.11
CA ASP A 331 -26.80 1.90 -21.11
C ASP A 331 -26.30 2.72 -19.90
N THR A 332 -24.98 2.84 -19.82
CA THR A 332 -24.25 3.43 -18.69
C THR A 332 -23.15 4.36 -19.14
N ALA A 333 -22.75 5.27 -18.23
CA ALA A 333 -21.51 6.02 -18.32
C ALA A 333 -20.74 5.88 -17.01
N ILE A 334 -19.45 5.51 -17.08
CA ILE A 334 -18.56 5.43 -15.91
C ILE A 334 -17.47 6.48 -16.05
N ALA A 335 -17.32 7.34 -15.02
CA ALA A 335 -16.40 8.46 -15.02
C ALA A 335 -15.37 8.33 -13.90
N ALA A 336 -14.09 8.45 -14.24
CA ALA A 336 -12.99 8.36 -13.30
C ALA A 336 -11.84 9.31 -13.64
N ALA A 337 -11.01 9.64 -12.65
CA ALA A 337 -9.79 10.43 -12.84
C ALA A 337 -8.65 9.90 -11.96
N GLN A 338 -7.44 9.90 -12.50
CA GLN A 338 -6.23 9.54 -11.76
C GLN A 338 -5.68 10.75 -10.99
N TYR A 339 -5.21 10.52 -9.76
CA TYR A 339 -4.63 11.59 -8.93
C TYR A 339 -3.18 11.32 -8.49
N SER A 340 -2.68 10.10 -8.64
CA SER A 340 -1.31 9.75 -8.22
C SER A 340 -0.73 8.65 -9.10
N TYR A 341 0.60 8.49 -9.03
CA TYR A 341 1.29 7.30 -9.56
C TYR A 341 1.44 6.20 -8.50
N LEU A 342 1.29 6.55 -7.22
CA LEU A 342 1.62 5.68 -6.11
C LEU A 342 0.54 4.62 -5.85
N PRO A 343 0.91 3.38 -5.53
CA PRO A 343 -0.01 2.37 -5.04
C PRO A 343 -0.74 2.83 -3.77
N SER A 344 -1.97 2.37 -3.57
CA SER A 344 -2.85 2.82 -2.48
C SER A 344 -2.20 2.74 -1.10
N GLY A 345 -1.46 1.66 -0.78
CA GLY A 345 -0.78 1.52 0.51
C GLY A 345 0.33 2.55 0.72
N VAL A 346 1.07 2.91 -0.34
CA VAL A 346 2.09 3.96 -0.27
C VAL A 346 1.43 5.33 -0.17
N GLN A 347 0.37 5.57 -0.95
CA GLN A 347 -0.39 6.82 -0.94
C GLN A 347 -1.07 7.07 0.42
N PHE A 348 -1.60 6.01 1.05
CA PHE A 348 -2.21 6.10 2.37
C PHE A 348 -1.23 6.57 3.45
N ILE A 349 0.03 6.14 3.36
CA ILE A 349 1.10 6.58 4.28
C ILE A 349 1.65 7.94 3.89
N ALA A 350 1.68 8.25 2.59
CA ALA A 350 2.34 9.45 2.07
C ALA A 350 1.47 10.69 2.20
N ASP A 351 0.24 10.64 1.69
CA ASP A 351 -0.64 11.81 1.59
C ASP A 351 -2.07 11.39 1.24
N THR A 352 -2.94 11.30 2.24
CA THR A 352 -4.37 11.04 2.04
C THR A 352 -5.13 12.26 1.55
N ASP A 353 -4.62 13.48 1.79
CA ASP A 353 -5.31 14.72 1.43
C ASP A 353 -5.33 14.93 -0.08
N LYS A 354 -4.30 14.46 -0.79
CA LYS A 354 -4.27 14.47 -2.26
C LYS A 354 -5.43 13.64 -2.87
N ALA A 355 -5.72 12.47 -2.29
CA ALA A 355 -6.86 11.65 -2.71
C ALA A 355 -8.18 12.36 -2.46
N ARG A 356 -8.34 12.96 -1.27
CA ARG A 356 -9.53 13.72 -0.87
C ARG A 356 -9.76 14.93 -1.79
N ALA A 357 -8.72 15.71 -2.06
CA ALA A 357 -8.81 16.88 -2.92
C ALA A 357 -9.24 16.51 -4.34
N SER A 358 -8.60 15.50 -4.92
CA SER A 358 -8.93 15.05 -6.28
C SER A 358 -10.33 14.44 -6.39
N GLY A 359 -10.71 13.60 -5.42
CA GLY A 359 -12.05 13.02 -5.40
C GLY A 359 -13.13 14.08 -5.22
N LYS A 360 -12.91 15.05 -4.32
CA LYS A 360 -13.81 16.20 -4.14
C LYS A 360 -13.97 16.97 -5.44
N ALA A 361 -12.90 17.28 -6.15
CA ALA A 361 -12.96 17.98 -7.43
C ALA A 361 -13.79 17.21 -8.46
N LEU A 362 -13.52 15.90 -8.62
CA LEU A 362 -14.22 15.05 -9.57
C LEU A 362 -15.72 14.94 -9.26
N VAL A 363 -16.07 14.56 -8.03
CA VAL A 363 -17.47 14.34 -7.63
C VAL A 363 -18.25 15.65 -7.70
N THR A 364 -17.69 16.74 -7.16
CA THR A 364 -18.36 18.05 -7.17
C THR A 364 -18.62 18.53 -8.59
N ALA A 365 -17.66 18.38 -9.51
CA ALA A 365 -17.83 18.82 -10.90
C ALA A 365 -18.91 18.01 -11.62
N ILE A 366 -18.94 16.69 -11.45
CA ILE A 366 -19.95 15.83 -12.09
C ILE A 366 -21.33 16.07 -11.49
N VAL A 367 -21.46 16.15 -10.16
CA VAL A 367 -22.74 16.46 -9.49
C VAL A 367 -23.27 17.83 -9.92
N ALA A 368 -22.39 18.84 -9.99
CA ALA A 368 -22.79 20.17 -10.45
C ALA A 368 -23.32 20.14 -11.91
N TRP A 369 -22.61 19.46 -12.82
CA TRP A 369 -23.07 19.29 -14.19
C TRP A 369 -24.38 18.49 -14.25
N TRP A 370 -24.49 17.36 -13.55
CA TRP A 370 -25.68 16.52 -13.53
C TRP A 370 -26.93 17.30 -13.04
N LYS A 371 -26.77 18.18 -12.04
CA LYS A 371 -27.83 19.05 -11.55
C LYS A 371 -28.33 20.07 -12.59
N THR A 372 -27.55 20.35 -13.65
CA THR A 372 -28.01 21.21 -14.76
C THR A 372 -28.91 20.48 -15.75
N LEU A 373 -28.99 19.15 -15.71
CA LEU A 373 -29.89 18.38 -16.57
C LEU A 373 -31.35 18.51 -16.11
N PRO A 374 -32.31 18.35 -17.02
CA PRO A 374 -33.75 18.36 -16.65
C PRO A 374 -34.09 17.23 -15.66
N GLU A 375 -34.83 17.54 -14.60
CA GLU A 375 -35.08 16.55 -13.51
C GLU A 375 -35.73 15.26 -13.99
N GLY A 376 -36.70 15.34 -14.93
CA GLY A 376 -37.42 14.17 -15.45
C GLY A 376 -36.61 13.25 -16.34
N ASP A 377 -35.46 13.74 -16.88
CA ASP A 377 -34.64 13.03 -17.85
C ASP A 377 -33.21 12.72 -17.30
N ARG A 378 -32.99 13.00 -16.02
CA ARG A 378 -31.67 12.74 -15.41
C ARG A 378 -31.37 11.26 -15.31
N PRO A 379 -30.21 10.81 -15.79
CA PRO A 379 -29.73 9.47 -15.47
C PRO A 379 -29.55 9.30 -13.95
N ARG A 380 -29.71 8.08 -13.45
CA ARG A 380 -29.35 7.77 -12.05
C ARG A 380 -27.87 8.08 -11.81
N LEU A 381 -27.59 8.84 -10.78
CA LEU A 381 -26.21 9.18 -10.41
C LEU A 381 -25.75 8.29 -9.27
N LEU A 382 -24.80 7.42 -9.56
CA LEU A 382 -24.24 6.44 -8.65
C LEU A 382 -22.79 6.79 -8.30
N LEU A 383 -22.35 6.42 -7.10
CA LEU A 383 -20.99 6.64 -6.64
C LEU A 383 -20.39 5.33 -6.12
N TYR A 384 -19.23 4.96 -6.63
CA TYR A 384 -18.48 3.78 -6.20
C TYR A 384 -17.10 4.16 -5.75
N GLY A 385 -16.66 3.64 -4.61
CA GLY A 385 -15.28 3.79 -4.17
C GLY A 385 -14.79 2.54 -3.45
N GLU A 386 -13.52 2.22 -3.68
CA GLU A 386 -12.84 1.14 -3.01
C GLU A 386 -11.58 1.65 -2.31
N SER A 387 -11.39 1.28 -1.04
CA SER A 387 -10.22 1.66 -0.25
C SER A 387 -9.98 3.19 -0.29
N MET A 388 -8.87 3.64 -0.89
CA MET A 388 -8.57 5.08 -1.08
C MET A 388 -9.63 5.80 -1.91
N GLY A 389 -10.33 5.10 -2.80
CA GLY A 389 -11.45 5.65 -3.57
C GLY A 389 -12.64 6.04 -2.68
N VAL A 390 -12.83 5.37 -1.53
CA VAL A 390 -13.83 5.80 -0.52
C VAL A 390 -13.45 7.16 0.05
N LEU A 391 -12.20 7.33 0.52
CA LEU A 391 -11.73 8.63 1.05
C LEU A 391 -11.84 9.75 0.02
N ALA A 392 -11.57 9.45 -1.23
CA ALA A 392 -11.68 10.39 -2.33
C ALA A 392 -13.15 10.79 -2.58
N GLY A 393 -14.06 9.82 -2.62
CA GLY A 393 -15.48 10.05 -2.90
C GLY A 393 -16.19 10.74 -1.75
N GLU A 394 -15.98 10.31 -0.51
CA GLU A 394 -16.62 10.92 0.67
C GLU A 394 -16.24 12.38 0.89
N ALA A 395 -15.04 12.79 0.43
CA ALA A 395 -14.54 14.15 0.63
C ALA A 395 -15.36 15.24 -0.09
N ALA A 396 -16.26 14.86 -0.98
CA ALA A 396 -17.14 15.79 -1.67
C ALA A 396 -18.37 16.19 -0.82
N PHE A 397 -18.63 15.48 0.26
CA PHE A 397 -19.85 15.63 1.08
C PHE A 397 -19.50 15.99 2.51
N ASP A 398 -20.36 16.79 3.13
CA ASP A 398 -20.19 17.18 4.52
C ASP A 398 -20.68 16.07 5.50
N ASP A 399 -21.78 15.39 5.14
CA ASP A 399 -22.39 14.31 5.93
C ASP A 399 -23.25 13.36 5.07
N LEU A 400 -23.89 12.36 5.71
CA LEU A 400 -24.79 11.42 5.04
C LEU A 400 -25.99 12.13 4.38
N ALA A 401 -26.52 13.19 4.99
CA ALA A 401 -27.67 13.91 4.43
C ALA A 401 -27.28 14.63 3.12
N ASP A 402 -26.05 15.11 3.02
CA ASP A 402 -25.52 15.68 1.79
C ASP A 402 -25.31 14.62 0.70
N VAL A 403 -24.84 13.44 1.06
CA VAL A 403 -24.75 12.28 0.13
C VAL A 403 -26.12 11.99 -0.47
N LEU A 404 -27.14 11.80 0.39
CA LEU A 404 -28.52 11.46 -0.03
C LEU A 404 -29.19 12.52 -0.92
N LYS A 405 -28.78 13.78 -0.80
CA LYS A 405 -29.27 14.88 -1.66
C LYS A 405 -28.53 14.99 -3.00
N SER A 406 -27.37 14.39 -3.09
CA SER A 406 -26.44 14.63 -4.19
C SER A 406 -26.33 13.48 -5.17
N VAL A 407 -26.57 12.24 -4.73
CA VAL A 407 -26.49 11.02 -5.54
C VAL A 407 -27.63 10.04 -5.21
N ASP A 408 -27.99 9.18 -6.16
CA ASP A 408 -29.10 8.22 -6.01
C ASP A 408 -28.66 6.92 -5.33
N GLY A 409 -27.37 6.62 -5.31
CA GLY A 409 -26.85 5.43 -4.67
C GLY A 409 -25.34 5.45 -4.50
N VAL A 410 -24.86 4.79 -3.44
CA VAL A 410 -23.44 4.72 -3.12
C VAL A 410 -23.06 3.28 -2.75
N LEU A 411 -21.92 2.83 -3.26
CA LEU A 411 -21.27 1.58 -2.84
C LEU A 411 -19.84 1.87 -2.39
N TRP A 412 -19.58 1.74 -1.09
CA TRP A 412 -18.26 1.84 -0.51
C TRP A 412 -17.71 0.45 -0.18
N VAL A 413 -16.55 0.11 -0.73
CA VAL A 413 -15.89 -1.18 -0.52
C VAL A 413 -14.60 -0.98 0.27
N GLY A 414 -14.50 -1.63 1.42
CA GLY A 414 -13.31 -1.60 2.26
C GLY A 414 -12.90 -0.17 2.70
N PRO A 415 -13.77 0.64 3.33
CA PRO A 415 -13.43 1.99 3.79
C PRO A 415 -12.26 1.93 4.78
N PRO A 416 -11.22 2.76 4.60
CA PRO A 416 -10.13 2.83 5.56
C PRO A 416 -10.59 3.40 6.92
N ASN A 417 -9.87 3.10 8.00
CA ASN A 417 -10.14 3.65 9.35
C ASN A 417 -10.14 5.19 9.39
N SER A 418 -9.53 5.86 8.42
CA SER A 418 -9.53 7.31 8.28
C SER A 418 -10.76 7.87 7.54
N SER A 419 -11.67 7.01 7.05
CA SER A 419 -12.98 7.42 6.51
C SER A 419 -13.78 8.11 7.61
N GLN A 420 -14.20 9.35 7.36
CA GLN A 420 -14.98 10.13 8.32
C GLN A 420 -16.42 9.66 8.34
N LEU A 421 -17.01 9.49 7.17
CA LEU A 421 -18.39 9.02 7.03
C LEU A 421 -18.58 7.64 7.68
N TRP A 422 -17.66 6.70 7.45
CA TRP A 422 -17.64 5.40 8.12
C TRP A 422 -17.66 5.55 9.65
N ARG A 423 -16.74 6.34 10.22
CA ARG A 423 -16.65 6.55 11.67
C ARG A 423 -17.90 7.17 12.24
N ASP A 424 -18.49 8.13 11.55
CA ASP A 424 -19.70 8.81 11.98
C ASP A 424 -20.89 7.84 12.00
N LEU A 425 -21.04 7.00 10.97
CA LEU A 425 -22.09 5.98 10.89
C LEU A 425 -21.92 4.92 11.98
N VAL A 426 -20.69 4.39 12.17
CA VAL A 426 -20.40 3.39 13.20
C VAL A 426 -20.58 3.96 14.62
N THR A 427 -20.22 5.22 14.84
CA THR A 427 -20.42 5.90 16.13
C THR A 427 -21.91 6.08 16.44
N ARG A 428 -22.73 6.33 15.43
CA ARG A 428 -24.19 6.53 15.53
C ARG A 428 -25.00 5.27 15.23
N ARG A 429 -24.35 4.08 15.26
CA ARG A 429 -25.04 2.80 15.02
C ARG A 429 -26.15 2.55 16.01
N ASP A 430 -27.09 1.72 15.61
CA ASP A 430 -28.24 1.37 16.45
C ASP A 430 -27.78 0.71 17.77
N PRO A 431 -28.43 1.05 18.90
CA PRO A 431 -28.08 0.51 20.22
C PRO A 431 -28.11 -1.01 20.22
N GLY A 432 -27.07 -1.64 20.78
CA GLY A 432 -26.96 -3.09 20.91
C GLY A 432 -26.26 -3.78 19.73
N THR A 433 -25.93 -3.07 18.63
CA THR A 433 -25.14 -3.61 17.51
C THR A 433 -23.65 -3.45 17.77
N ARG A 434 -22.84 -4.37 17.22
CA ARG A 434 -21.39 -4.37 17.38
C ARG A 434 -20.75 -3.33 16.45
N GLU A 435 -19.60 -2.81 16.85
CA GLU A 435 -18.83 -1.87 16.01
C GLU A 435 -18.33 -2.52 14.72
N VAL A 436 -17.97 -3.79 14.79
CA VAL A 436 -17.49 -4.57 13.61
C VAL A 436 -18.61 -5.07 12.72
N ASP A 437 -19.85 -4.97 13.17
CA ASP A 437 -21.04 -5.45 12.46
C ASP A 437 -22.19 -4.49 12.84
N PRO A 438 -22.11 -3.24 12.36
CA PRO A 438 -23.04 -2.20 12.77
C PRO A 438 -24.34 -2.26 11.95
N THR A 439 -25.43 -1.90 12.59
CA THR A 439 -26.67 -1.52 11.92
C THR A 439 -26.89 -0.01 12.11
N TYR A 440 -27.35 0.68 11.10
CA TYR A 440 -27.65 2.09 11.15
C TYR A 440 -29.07 2.35 10.65
N SER A 441 -29.88 3.00 11.49
CA SER A 441 -31.29 3.31 11.17
C SER A 441 -32.08 2.09 10.67
N ALA A 442 -31.93 0.97 11.37
CA ALA A 442 -32.52 -0.34 11.04
C ALA A 442 -32.21 -0.83 9.59
N GLY A 443 -31.11 -0.36 9.01
CA GLY A 443 -30.74 -0.70 7.64
C GLY A 443 -31.53 0.00 6.53
N LEU A 444 -32.37 0.97 6.87
CA LEU A 444 -33.23 1.66 5.90
C LEU A 444 -32.45 2.59 4.95
N THR A 445 -31.39 3.21 5.44
CA THR A 445 -30.62 4.20 4.66
C THR A 445 -29.23 3.66 4.31
N VAL A 446 -28.58 3.02 5.26
CA VAL A 446 -27.23 2.47 5.08
C VAL A 446 -27.23 1.02 5.55
N ARG A 447 -26.67 0.16 4.71
CA ARG A 447 -26.46 -1.25 5.01
C ARG A 447 -24.97 -1.57 5.04
N PHE A 448 -24.59 -2.40 5.98
CA PHE A 448 -23.24 -2.93 6.10
C PHE A 448 -23.26 -4.41 5.76
N ALA A 449 -22.30 -4.87 4.97
CA ALA A 449 -22.13 -6.28 4.65
C ALA A 449 -20.67 -6.65 4.85
N GLN A 450 -20.41 -7.78 5.47
CA GLN A 450 -19.07 -8.33 5.67
C GLN A 450 -18.83 -9.56 4.79
N ASP A 451 -19.89 -10.28 4.45
CA ASP A 451 -19.84 -11.50 3.67
C ASP A 451 -21.08 -11.67 2.76
N GLU A 452 -21.11 -12.78 2.02
CA GLU A 452 -22.19 -13.13 1.11
C GLU A 452 -23.53 -13.34 1.83
N GLY A 453 -23.49 -13.85 3.06
CA GLY A 453 -24.71 -14.07 3.86
C GLY A 453 -25.44 -12.78 4.19
N ASP A 454 -24.69 -11.71 4.48
CA ASP A 454 -25.26 -10.38 4.71
C ASP A 454 -25.91 -9.84 3.42
N MET A 455 -25.28 -10.07 2.26
CA MET A 455 -25.84 -9.64 0.98
C MET A 455 -27.12 -10.40 0.63
N ASP A 456 -27.19 -11.70 0.91
CA ASP A 456 -28.39 -12.53 0.71
C ASP A 456 -29.54 -12.10 1.63
N ALA A 457 -29.23 -11.70 2.87
CA ALA A 457 -30.20 -11.14 3.78
C ALA A 457 -30.81 -9.84 3.23
N PHE A 458 -30.02 -8.99 2.55
CA PHE A 458 -30.54 -7.79 1.89
C PHE A 458 -31.47 -8.13 0.71
N ALA A 459 -31.12 -9.13 -0.08
CA ALA A 459 -31.93 -9.55 -1.23
C ALA A 459 -33.30 -10.14 -0.82
N SER A 460 -33.38 -10.73 0.37
CA SER A 460 -34.63 -11.29 0.91
C SER A 460 -35.54 -10.27 1.61
N ASP A 461 -35.02 -9.07 1.89
CA ASP A 461 -35.78 -8.01 2.57
C ASP A 461 -36.64 -7.23 1.58
N THR A 462 -37.95 -7.52 1.58
CA THR A 462 -38.93 -6.90 0.69
C THR A 462 -39.29 -5.46 1.01
N THR A 463 -38.75 -4.90 2.11
CA THR A 463 -39.10 -3.52 2.55
C THR A 463 -38.43 -2.43 1.72
N TRP A 464 -37.56 -2.78 0.77
CA TRP A 464 -36.82 -1.83 -0.08
C TRP A 464 -37.47 -1.52 -1.44
N GLY A 465 -38.48 -2.23 -1.83
CA GLY A 465 -39.10 -2.11 -3.17
C GLY A 465 -40.06 -0.93 -3.37
N ASP A 466 -40.49 -0.28 -2.29
CA ASP A 466 -41.63 0.65 -2.31
C ASP A 466 -41.32 2.06 -1.81
N GLN A 467 -40.03 2.50 -1.78
CA GLN A 467 -39.65 3.88 -1.35
C GLN A 467 -38.94 4.65 -2.45
#